data_13c32e165d925821db58a4babdd32a51
#
_entry.id   13c32e165d925821db58a4babdd32a51
#
_cell.length_a   1.000
_cell.length_b   1.000
_cell.length_c   1.000
_cell.angle_alpha   90.00
_cell.angle_beta   90.00
_cell.angle_gamma   90.00
#
_symmetry.space_group_name_H-M   'P 1'
#
loop_
_entity.id
_entity.type
_entity.pdbx_description
1 polymer ?
#
loop_
_entity_poly.entity_id
_entity_poly.type
_entity_poly.pdbx_seq_one_letter_code
_entity_poly.pdbx_strand_id
1 'polypeptide(L)'
;AKTKAKTKPTKTKKAKAGATRKAAKKSAARSAPGPSKKSAAKAHAPRARTAPVADVQPSRPPQRVAVSHYNNADFESGLRTYAQYRDLGIVDATHGMVRAHVLRFVEPCDPEVVSKLHFHDTQFQMVYVLKGWVKTDLEGEGEVMMRQGSAWTQPPQIKHKINDYSEDA
;
A
#
# COMPACT_ATOMS: atom_id res chain seq x y z
N ALA A 1 57.69 -9.10 -25.83
CA ALA A 1 58.29 -9.26 -24.52
C ALA A 1 57.20 -9.56 -23.51
N LYS A 2 57.27 -10.76 -22.90
CA LYS A 2 56.35 -11.28 -21.87
C LYS A 2 56.79 -10.69 -20.51
N THR A 3 55.85 -10.20 -19.73
CA THR A 3 56.09 -10.07 -18.27
C THR A 3 54.88 -10.59 -17.51
N LYS A 4 55.05 -11.68 -16.77
CA LYS A 4 54.14 -12.29 -15.80
C LYS A 4 54.30 -11.58 -14.48
N ALA A 5 53.21 -11.13 -13.86
CA ALA A 5 53.18 -10.78 -12.46
C ALA A 5 52.38 -11.81 -11.66
N LYS A 6 53.03 -12.37 -10.64
CA LYS A 6 52.53 -13.35 -9.68
C LYS A 6 51.69 -12.64 -8.59
N THR A 7 50.50 -13.12 -8.34
CA THR A 7 49.72 -12.78 -7.15
C THR A 7 49.87 -13.86 -6.07
N LYS A 8 50.13 -13.39 -4.85
CA LYS A 8 50.34 -14.18 -3.63
C LYS A 8 49.01 -14.24 -2.84
N PRO A 9 48.61 -15.36 -2.24
CA PRO A 9 47.37 -15.45 -1.46
C PRO A 9 47.61 -15.05 -0.02
N THR A 10 46.66 -14.26 0.53
CA THR A 10 46.63 -13.84 1.94
C THR A 10 45.68 -14.75 2.74
N LYS A 11 46.21 -15.27 3.84
CA LYS A 11 45.61 -16.22 4.77
C LYS A 11 44.44 -15.61 5.57
N THR A 12 43.37 -16.37 5.62
CA THR A 12 42.24 -16.25 6.56
C THR A 12 42.68 -16.49 8.02
N LYS A 13 42.32 -15.62 8.94
CA LYS A 13 42.35 -15.85 10.38
C LYS A 13 40.97 -16.20 10.92
N LYS A 14 40.89 -17.43 11.43
CA LYS A 14 39.75 -18.03 12.14
C LYS A 14 39.75 -17.51 13.58
N ALA A 15 38.71 -16.92 14.07
CA ALA A 15 38.52 -16.61 15.48
C ALA A 15 37.39 -17.45 16.08
N LYS A 16 37.68 -17.96 17.25
CA LYS A 16 37.08 -19.07 17.99
C LYS A 16 35.88 -18.61 18.81
N ALA A 17 34.92 -19.49 18.94
CA ALA A 17 33.75 -19.43 19.81
C ALA A 17 34.11 -19.32 21.30
N GLY A 18 33.31 -18.61 22.07
CA GLY A 18 33.25 -18.63 23.51
C GLY A 18 31.82 -18.66 23.99
N ALA A 19 31.38 -19.83 24.42
CA ALA A 19 30.12 -20.04 25.09
C ALA A 19 30.24 -19.75 26.60
N THR A 20 29.25 -19.10 27.15
CA THR A 20 28.95 -19.24 28.61
C THR A 20 27.45 -19.15 28.85
N ARG A 21 26.91 -20.30 29.21
CA ARG A 21 25.61 -20.49 29.87
C ARG A 21 25.66 -19.92 31.30
N LYS A 22 24.63 -19.20 31.69
CA LYS A 22 24.29 -19.12 33.13
C LYS A 22 22.76 -19.16 33.27
N ALA A 23 22.29 -20.27 33.76
CA ALA A 23 20.91 -20.50 34.20
C ALA A 23 20.71 -19.82 35.57
N ALA A 24 19.60 -19.16 35.76
CA ALA A 24 19.09 -18.82 37.08
C ALA A 24 17.60 -19.22 37.13
N LYS A 25 17.37 -20.19 37.98
CA LYS A 25 16.12 -20.79 38.43
C LYS A 25 15.64 -20.05 39.65
N LYS A 26 14.36 -19.63 39.71
CA LYS A 26 13.52 -19.39 40.92
C LYS A 26 12.32 -18.55 40.45
N SER A 27 11.11 -18.71 40.92
CA SER A 27 10.38 -19.68 41.74
C SER A 27 8.92 -19.32 41.56
N ALA A 28 8.06 -20.30 41.50
CA ALA A 28 6.61 -20.15 41.42
C ALA A 28 6.04 -19.49 42.70
N ALA A 29 5.16 -18.49 42.51
CA ALA A 29 4.19 -18.12 43.50
C ALA A 29 2.77 -18.26 42.88
N ARG A 30 2.06 -19.27 43.30
CA ARG A 30 0.62 -19.44 43.05
C ARG A 30 -0.14 -18.40 43.87
N SER A 31 -0.84 -17.49 43.22
CA SER A 31 -1.91 -16.72 43.85
C SER A 31 -3.28 -17.21 43.33
N ALA A 32 -4.16 -17.49 44.27
CA ALA A 32 -5.50 -18.02 44.07
C ALA A 32 -6.42 -17.05 43.30
N PRO A 33 -7.44 -17.58 42.60
CA PRO A 33 -8.39 -16.73 41.89
C PRO A 33 -9.38 -16.09 42.85
N GLY A 34 -9.43 -14.75 42.86
CA GLY A 34 -10.46 -13.98 43.56
C GLY A 34 -11.81 -14.06 42.79
N PRO A 35 -12.95 -13.82 43.48
CA PRO A 35 -14.25 -14.04 42.92
C PRO A 35 -14.58 -13.07 41.79
N SER A 36 -14.96 -13.61 40.66
CA SER A 36 -15.44 -12.93 39.47
C SER A 36 -16.68 -12.11 39.80
N LYS A 37 -16.59 -10.79 39.76
CA LYS A 37 -17.76 -9.90 39.78
C LYS A 37 -18.48 -10.06 38.43
N LYS A 38 -19.69 -10.63 38.46
CA LYS A 38 -20.60 -10.63 37.33
C LYS A 38 -20.91 -9.20 36.91
N SER A 39 -20.33 -8.79 35.79
CA SER A 39 -20.71 -7.55 35.12
C SER A 39 -22.12 -7.70 34.55
N ALA A 40 -23.06 -6.92 35.11
CA ALA A 40 -24.43 -6.85 34.60
C ALA A 40 -24.36 -6.24 33.18
N ALA A 41 -24.78 -7.04 32.20
CA ALA A 41 -24.98 -6.57 30.84
C ALA A 41 -26.05 -5.47 30.83
N LYS A 42 -25.65 -4.26 30.62
CA LYS A 42 -26.53 -3.11 30.41
C LYS A 42 -27.25 -3.30 29.08
N ALA A 43 -28.54 -3.67 29.16
CA ALA A 43 -29.38 -3.80 27.98
C ALA A 43 -29.36 -2.50 27.19
N HIS A 44 -28.86 -2.53 25.96
CA HIS A 44 -28.97 -1.42 25.04
C HIS A 44 -30.44 -1.26 24.66
N ALA A 45 -31.05 -0.16 25.05
CA ALA A 45 -32.35 0.23 24.53
C ALA A 45 -32.29 0.30 23.00
N PRO A 46 -33.30 -0.16 22.26
CA PRO A 46 -33.30 -0.05 20.81
C PRO A 46 -33.27 1.41 20.42
N ARG A 47 -32.16 1.81 19.77
CA ARG A 47 -32.01 3.13 19.19
C ARG A 47 -33.15 3.34 18.18
N ALA A 48 -34.00 4.33 18.43
CA ALA A 48 -35.05 4.70 17.49
C ALA A 48 -34.43 4.85 16.08
N ARG A 49 -34.90 4.04 15.14
CA ARG A 49 -34.54 4.17 13.72
C ARG A 49 -35.15 5.51 13.26
N THR A 50 -34.33 6.54 13.19
CA THR A 50 -34.72 7.75 12.46
C THR A 50 -35.09 7.30 11.05
N ALA A 51 -36.29 7.69 10.61
CA ALA A 51 -36.70 7.48 9.23
C ALA A 51 -35.60 8.01 8.30
N PRO A 52 -35.29 7.29 7.21
CA PRO A 52 -34.28 7.78 6.26
C PRO A 52 -34.77 9.14 5.78
N VAL A 53 -33.97 10.17 6.02
CA VAL A 53 -34.14 11.46 5.34
C VAL A 53 -34.02 11.11 3.87
N ALA A 54 -35.10 11.32 3.12
CA ALA A 54 -35.07 11.15 1.69
C ALA A 54 -34.06 12.16 1.13
N ASP A 55 -32.85 11.68 0.91
CA ASP A 55 -31.80 12.43 0.25
C ASP A 55 -32.27 12.62 -1.20
N VAL A 56 -32.85 13.77 -1.50
CA VAL A 56 -33.23 14.16 -2.86
C VAL A 56 -31.94 14.47 -3.61
N GLN A 57 -31.18 13.42 -3.85
CA GLN A 57 -30.06 13.50 -4.79
C GLN A 57 -30.66 13.81 -6.19
N PRO A 58 -30.09 14.75 -6.94
CA PRO A 58 -30.49 14.93 -8.32
C PRO A 58 -30.43 13.56 -9.01
N SER A 59 -31.50 13.16 -9.69
CA SER A 59 -31.69 11.86 -10.28
C SER A 59 -30.56 11.55 -11.27
N ARG A 60 -29.51 10.89 -10.78
CA ARG A 60 -28.42 10.41 -11.65
C ARG A 60 -28.96 9.27 -12.50
N PRO A 61 -28.55 9.17 -13.75
CA PRO A 61 -28.90 8.03 -14.57
C PRO A 61 -28.50 6.72 -13.84
N PRO A 62 -29.26 5.62 -14.01
CA PRO A 62 -28.93 4.35 -13.39
C PRO A 62 -27.56 3.87 -13.88
N GLN A 63 -26.72 3.45 -12.94
CA GLN A 63 -25.41 2.89 -13.25
C GLN A 63 -25.55 1.57 -13.99
N ARG A 64 -24.55 1.23 -14.78
CA ARG A 64 -24.47 -0.03 -15.52
C ARG A 64 -23.42 -0.94 -14.92
N VAL A 65 -23.55 -2.23 -15.10
CA VAL A 65 -22.48 -3.18 -14.79
C VAL A 65 -21.35 -2.99 -15.80
N ALA A 66 -20.12 -2.87 -15.30
CA ALA A 66 -18.90 -2.92 -16.09
C ALA A 66 -18.09 -4.15 -15.67
N VAL A 67 -17.61 -4.92 -16.65
CA VAL A 67 -16.70 -6.04 -16.43
C VAL A 67 -15.49 -5.81 -17.32
N SER A 68 -14.31 -5.72 -16.70
CA SER A 68 -13.04 -5.54 -17.40
C SER A 68 -12.13 -6.73 -17.11
N HIS A 69 -12.00 -7.64 -18.06
CA HIS A 69 -11.04 -8.75 -17.94
C HIS A 69 -9.64 -8.27 -18.24
N TYR A 70 -8.65 -8.91 -17.61
CA TYR A 70 -7.26 -8.61 -17.89
C TYR A 70 -6.90 -8.95 -19.33
N ASN A 71 -6.33 -7.96 -20.02
CA ASN A 71 -5.69 -8.13 -21.30
C ASN A 71 -4.44 -7.24 -21.35
N ASN A 72 -3.30 -7.84 -21.67
CA ASN A 72 -2.05 -7.12 -21.75
C ASN A 72 -2.01 -6.04 -22.83
N ALA A 73 -2.78 -6.22 -23.90
CA ALA A 73 -2.86 -5.26 -25.01
C ALA A 73 -3.65 -3.98 -24.66
N ASP A 74 -4.41 -3.99 -23.55
CA ASP A 74 -5.24 -2.84 -23.14
C ASP A 74 -4.45 -1.78 -22.34
N PHE A 75 -3.14 -1.98 -22.14
CA PHE A 75 -2.30 -1.01 -21.51
C PHE A 75 -1.78 0.00 -22.52
N GLU A 76 -2.08 1.27 -22.30
CA GLU A 76 -1.69 2.38 -23.15
C GLU A 76 -0.72 3.32 -22.44
N SER A 77 0.15 3.96 -23.22
CA SER A 77 1.01 5.03 -22.70
C SER A 77 0.15 6.23 -22.30
N GLY A 78 0.48 6.84 -21.17
CA GLY A 78 -0.26 7.97 -20.65
C GLY A 78 0.60 9.20 -20.41
N LEU A 79 0.19 10.03 -19.46
CA LEU A 79 0.89 11.27 -19.10
C LEU A 79 2.33 11.02 -18.65
N ARG A 80 2.63 9.87 -18.08
CA ARG A 80 3.93 9.53 -17.51
C ARG A 80 4.62 8.49 -18.37
N THR A 81 5.84 8.79 -18.83
CA THR A 81 6.61 7.91 -19.71
C THR A 81 6.98 6.56 -19.07
N TYR A 82 7.17 6.56 -17.76
CA TYR A 82 7.54 5.38 -16.98
C TYR A 82 6.35 4.49 -16.59
N ALA A 83 5.13 4.83 -17.02
CA ALA A 83 3.93 4.09 -16.65
C ALA A 83 2.97 3.90 -17.83
N GLN A 84 2.26 2.78 -17.80
CA GLN A 84 1.14 2.49 -18.69
C GLN A 84 -0.15 2.35 -17.88
N TYR A 85 -1.27 2.63 -18.53
CA TYR A 85 -2.58 2.70 -17.91
C TYR A 85 -3.56 1.81 -18.65
N ARG A 86 -4.32 1.01 -17.90
CA ARG A 86 -5.47 0.25 -18.43
C ARG A 86 -6.75 0.76 -17.78
N ASP A 87 -7.61 1.37 -18.57
CA ASP A 87 -8.93 1.81 -18.12
C ASP A 87 -9.83 0.59 -17.84
N LEU A 88 -10.62 0.65 -16.78
CA LEU A 88 -11.53 -0.42 -16.38
C LEU A 88 -12.99 -0.17 -16.85
N GLY A 89 -13.26 0.89 -17.59
CA GLY A 89 -14.58 1.23 -18.10
C GLY A 89 -15.57 1.69 -17.01
N ILE A 90 -15.09 1.98 -15.82
CA ILE A 90 -15.94 2.35 -14.68
C ILE A 90 -16.51 3.76 -14.83
N VAL A 91 -15.77 4.67 -15.45
CA VAL A 91 -16.21 6.05 -15.65
C VAL A 91 -17.49 6.12 -16.49
N ASP A 92 -17.58 5.34 -17.54
CA ASP A 92 -18.76 5.29 -18.42
C ASP A 92 -19.94 4.59 -17.73
N ALA A 93 -19.65 3.50 -17.01
CA ALA A 93 -20.67 2.74 -16.29
C ALA A 93 -21.31 3.54 -15.14
N THR A 94 -20.59 4.50 -14.58
CA THR A 94 -21.03 5.33 -13.45
C THR A 94 -21.37 6.76 -13.84
N HIS A 95 -21.45 7.06 -15.13
CA HIS A 95 -21.71 8.41 -15.65
C HIS A 95 -20.76 9.47 -15.06
N GLY A 96 -19.46 9.16 -15.03
CA GLY A 96 -18.42 10.05 -14.57
C GLY A 96 -18.23 10.12 -13.04
N MET A 97 -18.98 9.34 -12.27
CA MET A 97 -18.88 9.39 -10.80
C MET A 97 -17.57 8.81 -10.27
N VAL A 98 -17.09 7.73 -10.89
CA VAL A 98 -15.87 7.05 -10.51
C VAL A 98 -15.03 6.76 -11.75
N ARG A 99 -13.73 7.05 -11.68
CA ARG A 99 -12.74 6.55 -12.63
C ARG A 99 -11.87 5.52 -11.93
N ALA A 100 -11.65 4.38 -12.58
CA ALA A 100 -10.73 3.37 -12.09
C ALA A 100 -9.85 2.86 -13.25
N HIS A 101 -8.57 2.74 -13.00
CA HIS A 101 -7.62 2.18 -13.94
C HIS A 101 -6.54 1.39 -13.21
N VAL A 102 -5.91 0.46 -13.91
CA VAL A 102 -4.67 -0.18 -13.45
C VAL A 102 -3.50 0.58 -14.04
N LEU A 103 -2.55 0.90 -13.19
CA LEU A 103 -1.27 1.48 -13.57
C LEU A 103 -0.20 0.42 -13.42
N ARG A 104 0.72 0.28 -14.37
CA ARG A 104 1.92 -0.52 -14.24
C ARG A 104 3.15 0.31 -14.61
N PHE A 105 4.22 0.09 -13.92
CA PHE A 105 5.52 0.66 -14.28
C PHE A 105 6.16 -0.16 -15.40
N VAL A 106 6.83 0.51 -16.34
CA VAL A 106 7.41 -0.12 -17.53
C VAL A 106 8.91 0.12 -17.67
N GLU A 107 9.45 1.04 -16.88
CA GLU A 107 10.85 1.38 -16.85
C GLU A 107 11.38 1.24 -15.42
N PRO A 108 12.68 0.96 -15.25
CA PRO A 108 13.32 1.05 -13.93
C PRO A 108 13.10 2.44 -13.32
N CYS A 109 13.00 2.50 -12.00
CA CYS A 109 12.78 3.77 -11.31
C CYS A 109 13.98 4.71 -11.51
N ASP A 110 13.73 5.83 -12.19
CA ASP A 110 14.63 6.98 -12.23
C ASP A 110 14.03 8.09 -11.37
N PRO A 111 14.59 8.37 -10.18
CA PRO A 111 14.07 9.40 -9.29
C PRO A 111 13.98 10.79 -9.93
N GLU A 112 14.87 11.13 -10.85
CA GLU A 112 14.84 12.42 -11.56
C GLU A 112 13.62 12.56 -12.47
N VAL A 113 13.08 11.45 -12.93
CA VAL A 113 11.89 11.42 -13.78
C VAL A 113 10.62 11.22 -12.93
N VAL A 114 10.67 10.32 -11.99
CA VAL A 114 9.51 9.81 -11.24
C VAL A 114 9.14 10.72 -10.06
N SER A 115 10.13 11.20 -9.28
CA SER A 115 9.91 11.89 -7.99
C SER A 115 9.46 13.34 -8.17
N LYS A 116 8.36 13.56 -8.88
CA LYS A 116 7.76 14.88 -9.04
C LYS A 116 6.65 15.10 -8.03
N LEU A 117 6.85 16.07 -7.14
CA LEU A 117 5.84 16.48 -6.17
C LEU A 117 4.62 17.05 -6.89
N HIS A 118 3.44 16.51 -6.62
CA HIS A 118 2.18 16.94 -7.21
C HIS A 118 1.00 16.65 -6.27
N PHE A 119 -0.18 17.08 -6.67
CA PHE A 119 -1.44 16.78 -5.99
C PHE A 119 -2.55 16.52 -7.02
N HIS A 120 -3.66 15.96 -6.56
CA HIS A 120 -4.84 15.77 -7.38
C HIS A 120 -6.02 16.53 -6.79
N ASP A 121 -6.80 17.16 -7.66
CA ASP A 121 -8.07 17.81 -7.28
C ASP A 121 -9.23 16.83 -7.52
N THR A 122 -9.33 15.85 -6.63
CA THR A 122 -10.35 14.79 -6.67
C THR A 122 -11.05 14.73 -5.32
N GLN A 123 -12.35 14.45 -5.30
CA GLN A 123 -13.09 14.29 -4.03
C GLN A 123 -12.68 13.05 -3.25
N PHE A 124 -12.26 12.02 -3.96
CA PHE A 124 -11.81 10.75 -3.38
C PHE A 124 -10.79 10.11 -4.30
N GLN A 125 -9.70 9.63 -3.72
CA GLN A 125 -8.73 8.78 -4.40
C GLN A 125 -8.27 7.68 -3.46
N MET A 126 -8.20 6.47 -4.00
CA MET A 126 -7.63 5.30 -3.34
C MET A 126 -6.67 4.61 -4.29
N VAL A 127 -5.58 4.14 -3.75
CA VAL A 127 -4.60 3.31 -4.47
C VAL A 127 -4.53 1.95 -3.77
N TYR A 128 -4.41 0.89 -4.56
CA TYR A 128 -4.22 -0.47 -4.08
C TYR A 128 -3.07 -1.13 -4.86
N VAL A 129 -2.09 -1.70 -4.18
CA VAL A 129 -0.96 -2.37 -4.80
C VAL A 129 -1.35 -3.80 -5.18
N LEU A 130 -1.46 -4.06 -6.47
CA LEU A 130 -1.81 -5.37 -7.01
C LEU A 130 -0.62 -6.33 -7.02
N LYS A 131 0.60 -5.81 -7.25
CA LYS A 131 1.84 -6.58 -7.36
C LYS A 131 3.04 -5.70 -7.01
N GLY A 132 4.13 -6.32 -6.54
CA GLY A 132 5.36 -5.60 -6.22
C GLY A 132 5.22 -4.66 -5.02
N TRP A 133 5.92 -3.53 -5.09
CA TRP A 133 5.88 -2.49 -4.07
C TRP A 133 6.12 -1.10 -4.68
N VAL A 134 5.63 -0.08 -4.00
CA VAL A 134 5.88 1.33 -4.30
C VAL A 134 6.21 2.07 -3.02
N LYS A 135 7.17 2.98 -3.10
CA LYS A 135 7.58 3.88 -2.03
C LYS A 135 7.07 5.28 -2.35
N THR A 136 6.19 5.80 -1.51
CA THR A 136 5.51 7.07 -1.74
C THR A 136 5.77 8.00 -0.57
N ASP A 137 6.08 9.26 -0.85
CA ASP A 137 6.13 10.34 0.14
C ASP A 137 4.78 11.05 0.13
N LEU A 138 4.13 11.08 1.29
CA LEU A 138 2.80 11.67 1.50
C LEU A 138 2.90 12.83 2.47
N GLU A 139 2.35 13.98 2.12
CA GLU A 139 2.35 15.16 2.98
C GLU A 139 1.73 14.87 4.35
N GLY A 140 2.49 15.12 5.41
CA GLY A 140 2.09 14.84 6.80
C GLY A 140 2.44 13.45 7.31
N GLU A 141 2.64 12.46 6.43
CA GLU A 141 2.96 11.08 6.81
C GLU A 141 4.43 10.71 6.51
N GLY A 142 5.07 11.44 5.58
CA GLY A 142 6.42 11.13 5.11
C GLY A 142 6.47 9.95 4.14
N GLU A 143 7.65 9.33 4.03
CA GLU A 143 7.88 8.20 3.14
C GLU A 143 7.30 6.90 3.69
N VAL A 144 6.41 6.26 2.93
CA VAL A 144 5.78 4.98 3.28
C VAL A 144 6.03 3.96 2.17
N MET A 145 6.43 2.74 2.57
CA MET A 145 6.57 1.59 1.68
C MET A 145 5.25 0.83 1.59
N MET A 146 4.62 0.86 0.43
CA MET A 146 3.39 0.12 0.13
C MET A 146 3.75 -1.16 -0.63
N ARG A 147 3.29 -2.32 -0.13
CA ARG A 147 3.55 -3.63 -0.73
C ARG A 147 2.28 -4.20 -1.34
N GLN A 148 2.40 -5.28 -2.07
CA GLN A 148 1.23 -6.04 -2.56
C GLN A 148 0.20 -6.24 -1.43
N GLY A 149 -1.06 -5.90 -1.71
CA GLY A 149 -2.16 -5.91 -0.74
C GLY A 149 -2.31 -4.64 0.09
N SER A 150 -1.36 -3.70 0.02
CA SER A 150 -1.51 -2.40 0.67
C SER A 150 -2.52 -1.53 -0.06
N ALA A 151 -3.31 -0.77 0.71
CA ALA A 151 -4.19 0.26 0.20
C ALA A 151 -4.04 1.55 1.01
N TRP A 152 -4.20 2.67 0.35
CA TRP A 152 -4.25 3.98 1.02
C TRP A 152 -5.15 4.95 0.29
N THR A 153 -5.63 5.94 1.02
CA THR A 153 -6.34 7.08 0.44
C THR A 153 -5.40 8.26 0.26
N GLN A 154 -5.68 9.06 -0.75
CA GLN A 154 -5.04 10.34 -0.98
C GLN A 154 -6.14 11.42 -0.89
N PRO A 155 -6.24 12.15 0.24
CA PRO A 155 -7.20 13.25 0.37
C PRO A 155 -7.04 14.29 -0.74
N PRO A 156 -8.09 15.05 -1.06
CA PRO A 156 -8.00 16.12 -2.02
C PRO A 156 -6.83 17.07 -1.74
N GLN A 157 -6.07 17.37 -2.80
CA GLN A 157 -4.94 18.31 -2.77
C GLN A 157 -3.75 17.91 -1.88
N ILE A 158 -3.72 16.71 -1.27
CA ILE A 158 -2.53 16.23 -0.56
C ILE A 158 -1.34 16.15 -1.53
N LYS A 159 -0.23 16.77 -1.17
CA LYS A 159 0.99 16.69 -1.96
C LYS A 159 1.66 15.34 -1.75
N HIS A 160 2.03 14.71 -2.83
CA HIS A 160 2.68 13.43 -2.80
C HIS A 160 3.60 13.24 -4.01
N LYS A 161 4.50 12.28 -3.89
CA LYS A 161 5.38 11.81 -4.97
C LYS A 161 5.73 10.35 -4.79
N ILE A 162 6.06 9.69 -5.87
CA ILE A 162 6.67 8.36 -5.84
C ILE A 162 8.17 8.55 -5.71
N ASN A 163 8.81 7.89 -4.76
CA ASN A 163 10.26 7.92 -4.58
C ASN A 163 10.93 6.71 -5.24
N ASP A 164 10.25 5.56 -5.26
CA ASP A 164 10.81 4.32 -5.79
C ASP A 164 9.70 3.27 -6.01
N TYR A 165 9.97 2.23 -6.80
CA TYR A 165 9.06 1.11 -7.02
C TYR A 165 9.81 -0.13 -7.53
N SER A 166 9.21 -1.32 -7.38
CA SER A 166 9.75 -2.54 -7.96
C SER A 166 9.44 -2.63 -9.46
N GLU A 167 10.30 -3.30 -10.22
CA GLU A 167 10.13 -3.50 -11.67
C GLU A 167 8.84 -4.24 -12.04
N ASP A 168 8.24 -4.94 -11.07
CA ASP A 168 7.04 -5.73 -11.28
C ASP A 168 5.76 -5.08 -10.70
N ALA A 169 5.84 -3.83 -10.27
CA ALA A 169 4.70 -3.08 -9.72
C ALA A 169 3.82 -2.45 -10.82
#